data_698e87407d120578cf5125c6dfe66870
#
_entry.id   698e87407d120578cf5125c6dfe66870
#
_cell.length_a   1.000
_cell.length_b   1.000
_cell.length_c   1.000
_cell.angle_alpha   90.00
_cell.angle_beta   90.00
_cell.angle_gamma   90.00
#
_symmetry.space_group_name_H-M   'P 1'
#
loop_
_entity.id
_entity.type
_entity.pdbx_description
1 polymer ?
#
loop_
_entity_poly.entity_id
_entity_poly.type
_entity_poly.pdbx_seq_one_letter_code
_entity_poly.pdbx_strand_id
1 'polypeptide(L)'
;PRTAAEVLSGHVMLEVRCIDRVMLTFRQPRLQYGQGIHNFFCQHRGNRFVSSALMLPMTARFGADIRHYIDTRRLDLVRFTKGQSKDQVAKEYLAGHHGGECILFAGVAQEKNRVWRTAQRQDRATGKRYPWLYQEPAMVNHWYFYGFDADFGPFHIKFCGYFPFTGQIYFNGHEYAKQQCRKEGIAFTALDNAFGTVSDPAAVQRICDGLTDQKIYRFAGKWLARLPQPFTRADEDADYRWQLSDGQIEFSTTMALDRPVSGRIFFEQLIRDNLDIGRPDKVNIVFGRTIKQRGKFRTPGTFRTQVITTGTCPCLYLSCKKTHDGQYLKEGRALRTETTINQPRDLGIGKELTNLAAMAKAGYTANRRLLDAECISHDPAAGAAALEMLTSPVISTTCTRVPGMRFPDPRVQALLAACCALALRPAGFTSRDLRHLLAPQLG
;
A
#
# COMPACT_ATOMS: atom_id res chain seq x y z
N PRO A 1 -20.56 16.18 16.35
CA PRO A 1 -19.83 15.79 15.13
C PRO A 1 -20.19 14.36 14.77
N ARG A 2 -20.46 14.10 13.49
CA ARG A 2 -20.65 12.74 12.97
C ARG A 2 -19.29 12.14 12.65
N THR A 3 -19.22 10.80 12.67
CA THR A 3 -18.01 10.12 12.18
C THR A 3 -17.97 10.12 10.63
N ALA A 4 -16.79 9.96 10.07
CA ALA A 4 -16.64 9.82 8.63
C ALA A 4 -17.46 8.65 8.08
N ALA A 5 -17.49 7.52 8.80
CA ALA A 5 -18.28 6.35 8.45
C ALA A 5 -19.79 6.66 8.37
N GLU A 6 -20.32 7.40 9.35
CA GLU A 6 -21.75 7.80 9.36
C GLU A 6 -22.12 8.71 8.18
N VAL A 7 -21.25 9.65 7.83
CA VAL A 7 -21.50 10.57 6.71
C VAL A 7 -21.43 9.85 5.38
N LEU A 8 -20.47 8.93 5.21
CA LEU A 8 -20.29 8.18 3.96
C LEU A 8 -21.38 7.13 3.72
N SER A 9 -22.05 6.63 4.75
CA SER A 9 -22.98 5.48 4.65
C SER A 9 -24.06 5.63 3.59
N GLY A 10 -24.51 6.86 3.28
CA GLY A 10 -25.52 7.16 2.25
C GLY A 10 -24.96 7.42 0.85
N HIS A 11 -23.64 7.46 0.67
CA HIS A 11 -22.98 7.87 -0.57
C HIS A 11 -22.08 6.78 -1.19
N VAL A 12 -21.92 5.65 -0.52
CA VAL A 12 -21.12 4.52 -1.00
C VAL A 12 -21.94 3.65 -1.92
N MET A 13 -21.56 3.57 -3.19
CA MET A 13 -22.19 2.69 -4.19
C MET A 13 -21.57 1.31 -4.23
N LEU A 14 -20.28 1.22 -3.94
CA LEU A 14 -19.52 -0.03 -3.92
C LEU A 14 -18.40 0.06 -2.88
N GLU A 15 -18.33 -0.92 -1.99
CA GLU A 15 -17.18 -1.13 -1.10
C GLU A 15 -16.49 -2.45 -1.46
N VAL A 16 -15.18 -2.41 -1.65
CA VAL A 16 -14.34 -3.59 -1.86
C VAL A 16 -13.16 -3.56 -0.92
N ARG A 17 -13.00 -4.63 -0.15
CA ARG A 17 -11.80 -4.90 0.68
C ARG A 17 -10.91 -5.87 -0.04
N CYS A 18 -9.66 -5.50 -0.27
CA CYS A 18 -8.72 -6.31 -1.03
C CYS A 18 -7.32 -6.20 -0.46
N ILE A 19 -6.58 -7.30 -0.42
CA ILE A 19 -5.12 -7.25 -0.27
C ILE A 19 -4.60 -6.53 -1.52
N ASP A 20 -3.86 -5.43 -1.34
CA ASP A 20 -3.40 -4.65 -2.48
C ASP A 20 -1.99 -5.06 -2.88
N ARG A 21 -0.99 -4.41 -2.33
CA ARG A 21 0.40 -4.72 -2.63
C ARG A 21 0.92 -5.81 -1.71
N VAL A 22 1.48 -6.84 -2.30
CA VAL A 22 2.15 -7.92 -1.56
C VAL A 22 3.60 -7.95 -1.98
N MET A 23 4.49 -7.67 -1.05
CA MET A 23 5.92 -7.86 -1.21
C MET A 23 6.38 -8.89 -0.19
N LEU A 24 6.65 -10.10 -0.64
CA LEU A 24 7.24 -11.16 0.16
C LEU A 24 8.76 -11.10 0.05
N THR A 25 9.44 -11.44 1.11
CA THR A 25 10.87 -11.66 1.09
C THR A 25 11.15 -13.17 1.13
N PHE A 26 12.13 -13.62 0.39
CA PHE A 26 12.63 -14.98 0.49
C PHE A 26 14.12 -14.98 0.76
N ARG A 27 14.52 -15.86 1.65
CA ARG A 27 15.91 -16.00 2.09
C ARG A 27 16.14 -17.39 2.65
N GLN A 28 17.41 -17.77 2.72
CA GLN A 28 17.81 -18.93 3.51
C GLN A 28 18.13 -18.46 4.94
N PRO A 29 17.32 -18.84 5.96
CA PRO A 29 17.43 -18.27 7.31
C PRO A 29 18.77 -18.51 7.99
N ARG A 30 19.35 -19.71 7.79
CA ARG A 30 20.64 -20.09 8.38
C ARG A 30 21.79 -19.23 7.87
N LEU A 31 21.66 -18.63 6.66
CA LEU A 31 22.71 -17.80 6.06
C LEU A 31 22.58 -16.30 6.45
N GLN A 32 21.66 -15.95 7.33
CA GLN A 32 21.46 -14.56 7.76
C GLN A 32 22.35 -14.17 8.96
N TYR A 33 23.07 -15.12 9.54
CA TYR A 33 23.96 -14.90 10.69
C TYR A 33 25.29 -15.67 10.54
N GLY A 34 26.35 -15.14 11.19
CA GLY A 34 27.74 -15.61 11.00
C GLY A 34 27.93 -17.09 11.28
N GLN A 35 27.36 -17.65 12.37
CA GLN A 35 27.49 -19.07 12.69
C GLN A 35 26.84 -19.95 11.62
N GLY A 36 25.71 -19.57 11.07
CA GLY A 36 25.06 -20.33 10.00
C GLY A 36 25.89 -20.34 8.72
N ILE A 37 26.56 -19.23 8.39
CA ILE A 37 27.50 -19.16 7.26
C ILE A 37 28.72 -20.06 7.53
N HIS A 38 29.24 -20.06 8.77
CA HIS A 38 30.31 -20.96 9.16
C HIS A 38 29.89 -22.43 8.94
N ASN A 39 28.72 -22.82 9.44
CA ASN A 39 28.20 -24.17 9.28
C ASN A 39 28.04 -24.55 7.79
N PHE A 40 27.54 -23.64 6.98
CA PHE A 40 27.40 -23.86 5.54
C PHE A 40 28.73 -24.14 4.85
N PHE A 41 29.73 -23.30 5.06
CA PHE A 41 31.02 -23.48 4.39
C PHE A 41 31.88 -24.59 5.01
N CYS A 42 31.97 -24.69 6.35
CA CYS A 42 32.85 -25.63 7.01
C CYS A 42 32.22 -27.01 7.19
N GLN A 43 30.99 -27.09 7.68
CA GLN A 43 30.35 -28.39 7.99
C GLN A 43 29.70 -29.01 6.73
N HIS A 44 28.94 -28.20 5.97
CA HIS A 44 28.23 -28.73 4.81
C HIS A 44 29.12 -28.81 3.57
N ARG A 45 29.92 -27.77 3.29
CA ARG A 45 30.80 -27.70 2.11
C ARG A 45 32.21 -28.20 2.33
N GLY A 46 32.59 -28.60 3.53
CA GLY A 46 33.90 -29.18 3.88
C GLY A 46 35.09 -28.24 3.83
N ASN A 47 34.84 -26.92 3.84
CA ASN A 47 35.96 -25.95 3.81
C ASN A 47 36.59 -25.83 5.22
N ARG A 48 37.91 -25.70 5.27
CA ARG A 48 38.66 -25.58 6.55
C ARG A 48 38.32 -24.32 7.34
N PHE A 49 37.98 -23.23 6.66
CA PHE A 49 37.64 -21.94 7.27
C PHE A 49 36.67 -21.15 6.37
N VAL A 50 36.04 -20.15 6.94
CA VAL A 50 35.14 -19.26 6.19
C VAL A 50 35.90 -18.04 5.69
N SER A 51 35.73 -17.72 4.42
CA SER A 51 36.26 -16.52 3.79
C SER A 51 35.24 -15.93 2.82
N SER A 52 35.20 -14.61 2.71
CA SER A 52 34.41 -13.95 1.66
C SER A 52 34.85 -14.37 0.25
N ALA A 53 36.09 -14.84 0.09
CA ALA A 53 36.55 -15.41 -1.17
C ALA A 53 35.78 -16.66 -1.61
N LEU A 54 35.23 -17.45 -0.68
CA LEU A 54 34.38 -18.61 -0.97
C LEU A 54 32.97 -18.21 -1.48
N MET A 55 32.54 -16.98 -1.18
CA MET A 55 31.25 -16.46 -1.62
C MET A 55 31.28 -15.96 -3.07
N LEU A 56 32.45 -15.54 -3.57
CA LEU A 56 32.61 -14.99 -4.91
C LEU A 56 32.31 -16.00 -6.02
N PRO A 57 32.79 -17.26 -5.98
CA PRO A 57 32.45 -18.26 -6.99
C PRO A 57 30.96 -18.58 -7.06
N MET A 58 30.29 -18.64 -5.90
CA MET A 58 28.83 -18.83 -5.86
C MET A 58 28.10 -17.65 -6.51
N THR A 59 28.52 -16.43 -6.19
CA THR A 59 28.00 -15.19 -6.78
C THR A 59 28.20 -15.16 -8.30
N ALA A 60 29.40 -15.51 -8.77
CA ALA A 60 29.74 -15.55 -10.18
C ALA A 60 28.92 -16.61 -10.93
N ARG A 61 28.80 -17.83 -10.38
CA ARG A 61 27.99 -18.91 -10.93
C ARG A 61 26.53 -18.47 -11.06
N PHE A 62 25.92 -17.98 -9.99
CA PHE A 62 24.52 -17.55 -10.02
C PHE A 62 24.28 -16.46 -11.06
N GLY A 63 25.19 -15.48 -11.18
CA GLY A 63 25.12 -14.48 -12.23
C GLY A 63 25.29 -15.04 -13.64
N ALA A 64 26.08 -16.11 -13.84
CA ALA A 64 26.22 -16.80 -15.10
C ALA A 64 24.95 -17.59 -15.45
N ASP A 65 24.38 -18.31 -14.47
CA ASP A 65 23.15 -19.08 -14.63
C ASP A 65 21.97 -18.17 -15.02
N ILE A 66 21.88 -16.99 -14.40
CA ILE A 66 20.86 -15.98 -14.76
C ILE A 66 21.05 -15.49 -16.20
N ARG A 67 22.27 -15.15 -16.62
CA ARG A 67 22.52 -14.74 -18.02
C ARG A 67 22.19 -15.85 -19.00
N HIS A 68 22.63 -17.08 -18.72
CA HIS A 68 22.31 -18.24 -19.56
C HIS A 68 20.78 -18.45 -19.68
N TYR A 69 20.03 -18.28 -18.59
CA TYR A 69 18.57 -18.36 -18.61
C TYR A 69 17.95 -17.29 -19.52
N ILE A 70 18.44 -16.04 -19.42
CA ILE A 70 17.99 -14.91 -20.24
C ILE A 70 18.25 -15.19 -21.71
N ASP A 71 19.48 -15.60 -22.06
CA ASP A 71 19.92 -15.88 -23.44
C ASP A 71 19.13 -17.06 -24.06
N THR A 72 18.98 -18.13 -23.29
CA THR A 72 18.27 -19.36 -23.76
C THR A 72 16.78 -19.07 -24.00
N ARG A 73 16.18 -18.19 -23.19
CA ARG A 73 14.79 -17.80 -23.31
C ARG A 73 14.57 -16.59 -24.21
N ARG A 74 15.63 -16.01 -24.76
CA ARG A 74 15.60 -14.81 -25.60
C ARG A 74 14.86 -13.65 -24.94
N LEU A 75 15.09 -13.45 -23.64
CA LEU A 75 14.49 -12.36 -22.90
C LEU A 75 15.31 -11.09 -23.10
N ASP A 76 14.63 -9.96 -23.22
CA ASP A 76 15.29 -8.66 -23.17
C ASP A 76 15.92 -8.44 -21.79
N LEU A 77 17.16 -7.94 -21.78
CA LEU A 77 17.86 -7.55 -20.56
C LEU A 77 17.95 -6.03 -20.43
N VAL A 78 17.10 -5.47 -19.61
CA VAL A 78 17.08 -4.04 -19.31
C VAL A 78 18.09 -3.71 -18.22
N ARG A 79 19.03 -2.79 -18.50
CA ARG A 79 19.97 -2.25 -17.51
C ARG A 79 19.39 -0.96 -16.95
N PHE A 80 18.84 -1.04 -15.72
CA PHE A 80 18.24 0.13 -15.09
C PHE A 80 19.30 1.13 -14.64
N THR A 81 19.14 2.37 -15.04
CA THR A 81 19.97 3.50 -14.64
C THR A 81 19.36 4.25 -13.46
N LYS A 82 20.19 5.10 -12.80
CA LYS A 82 19.71 5.93 -11.69
C LYS A 82 18.62 6.89 -12.18
N GLY A 83 17.49 6.90 -11.49
CA GLY A 83 16.35 7.77 -11.83
C GLY A 83 15.37 7.17 -12.84
N GLN A 84 15.68 6.06 -13.50
CA GLN A 84 14.75 5.37 -14.39
C GLN A 84 13.64 4.69 -13.59
N SER A 85 12.38 4.93 -13.99
CA SER A 85 11.22 4.27 -13.39
C SER A 85 11.10 2.84 -13.89
N LYS A 86 11.30 1.88 -13.00
CA LYS A 86 11.12 0.45 -13.29
C LYS A 86 9.66 0.12 -13.62
N ASP A 87 8.73 0.81 -12.94
CA ASP A 87 7.29 0.62 -13.18
C ASP A 87 6.86 1.10 -14.56
N GLN A 88 7.46 2.20 -15.05
CA GLN A 88 7.16 2.68 -16.40
C GLN A 88 7.63 1.66 -17.46
N VAL A 89 8.83 1.13 -17.32
CA VAL A 89 9.33 0.07 -18.22
C VAL A 89 8.44 -1.17 -18.18
N ALA A 90 8.04 -1.59 -16.96
CA ALA A 90 7.14 -2.74 -16.81
C ALA A 90 5.78 -2.51 -17.50
N LYS A 91 5.22 -1.30 -17.40
CA LYS A 91 3.96 -0.94 -18.09
C LYS A 91 4.08 -1.01 -19.61
N GLU A 92 5.21 -0.60 -20.18
CA GLU A 92 5.46 -0.67 -21.62
C GLU A 92 5.48 -2.13 -22.12
N TYR A 93 6.18 -3.03 -21.42
CA TYR A 93 6.16 -4.45 -21.75
C TYR A 93 4.77 -5.08 -21.55
N LEU A 94 4.06 -4.71 -20.50
CA LEU A 94 2.70 -5.19 -20.26
C LEU A 94 1.70 -4.73 -21.32
N ALA A 95 1.83 -3.50 -21.82
CA ALA A 95 0.97 -2.97 -22.88
C ALA A 95 1.11 -3.75 -24.20
N GLY A 96 2.29 -4.30 -24.49
CA GLY A 96 2.54 -5.17 -25.63
C GLY A 96 2.22 -6.64 -25.41
N HIS A 97 1.81 -7.03 -24.19
CA HIS A 97 1.57 -8.43 -23.85
C HIS A 97 0.12 -8.85 -24.10
N HIS A 98 -0.07 -9.78 -25.04
CA HIS A 98 -1.38 -10.33 -25.40
C HIS A 98 -1.44 -11.87 -25.22
N GLY A 99 -0.44 -12.45 -24.56
CA GLY A 99 -0.28 -13.90 -24.41
C GLY A 99 -0.65 -14.44 -23.03
N GLY A 100 -0.28 -15.71 -22.80
CA GLY A 100 -0.46 -16.40 -21.53
C GLY A 100 0.66 -16.11 -20.52
N GLU A 101 0.85 -17.03 -19.59
CA GLU A 101 1.91 -16.94 -18.57
C GLU A 101 3.32 -16.90 -19.16
N CYS A 102 4.09 -15.88 -18.78
CA CYS A 102 5.50 -15.81 -19.20
C CYS A 102 6.32 -14.87 -18.30
N ILE A 103 7.64 -14.94 -18.43
CA ILE A 103 8.53 -13.85 -18.07
C ILE A 103 8.59 -12.90 -19.27
N LEU A 104 8.24 -11.63 -19.04
CA LEU A 104 8.18 -10.59 -20.08
C LEU A 104 9.58 -10.08 -20.44
N PHE A 105 10.37 -9.77 -19.44
CA PHE A 105 11.75 -9.32 -19.57
C PHE A 105 12.52 -9.52 -18.27
N ALA A 106 13.83 -9.46 -18.37
CA ALA A 106 14.74 -9.44 -17.25
C ALA A 106 15.34 -8.02 -17.07
N GLY A 107 15.66 -7.67 -15.84
CA GLY A 107 16.32 -6.42 -15.54
C GLY A 107 17.52 -6.59 -14.63
N VAL A 108 18.47 -5.67 -14.68
CA VAL A 108 19.59 -5.60 -13.72
C VAL A 108 19.79 -4.17 -13.26
N ALA A 109 19.96 -4.00 -11.94
CA ALA A 109 20.30 -2.72 -11.32
C ALA A 109 21.38 -2.90 -10.26
N GLN A 110 22.24 -1.92 -10.09
CA GLN A 110 23.13 -1.85 -8.92
C GLN A 110 22.41 -1.15 -7.78
N GLU A 111 22.26 -1.86 -6.65
CA GLU A 111 21.58 -1.35 -5.48
C GLU A 111 22.39 -1.62 -4.22
N LYS A 112 22.24 -0.73 -3.23
CA LYS A 112 22.90 -0.87 -1.92
C LYS A 112 22.31 -2.04 -1.16
N ASN A 113 23.16 -2.97 -0.74
CA ASN A 113 22.79 -4.09 0.13
C ASN A 113 23.86 -4.34 1.18
N ARG A 114 23.53 -5.08 2.23
CA ARG A 114 24.53 -5.54 3.21
C ARG A 114 25.13 -6.86 2.74
N VAL A 115 26.45 -6.87 2.61
CA VAL A 115 27.20 -8.06 2.16
C VAL A 115 28.10 -8.57 3.27
N TRP A 116 28.31 -9.88 3.30
CA TRP A 116 29.22 -10.51 4.22
C TRP A 116 30.67 -10.34 3.77
N ARG A 117 31.53 -9.95 4.72
CA ARG A 117 32.97 -9.84 4.55
C ARG A 117 33.70 -10.58 5.66
N THR A 118 34.96 -10.87 5.42
CA THR A 118 35.84 -11.45 6.43
C THR A 118 37.05 -10.53 6.67
N ALA A 119 37.36 -10.36 7.95
CA ALA A 119 38.61 -9.70 8.42
C ALA A 119 39.36 -10.67 9.33
N GLN A 120 40.66 -10.49 9.43
CA GLN A 120 41.46 -11.21 10.42
C GLN A 120 41.36 -10.47 11.75
N ARG A 121 40.96 -11.19 12.79
CA ARG A 121 40.99 -10.73 14.19
C ARG A 121 41.95 -11.60 15.00
N GLN A 122 42.50 -11.04 16.04
CA GLN A 122 43.37 -11.73 16.97
C GLN A 122 42.66 -11.85 18.33
N ASP A 123 42.62 -13.05 18.83
CA ASP A 123 42.11 -13.34 20.17
C ASP A 123 43.11 -12.72 21.20
N ARG A 124 42.60 -11.93 22.12
CA ARG A 124 43.45 -11.19 23.10
C ARG A 124 44.09 -12.11 24.13
N ALA A 125 43.45 -13.24 24.48
CA ALA A 125 43.96 -14.16 25.50
C ALA A 125 44.96 -15.16 24.92
N THR A 126 44.74 -15.64 23.69
CA THR A 126 45.55 -16.69 23.08
C THR A 126 46.49 -16.20 22.01
N GLY A 127 46.40 -14.93 21.58
CA GLY A 127 47.15 -14.40 20.44
C GLY A 127 46.83 -15.02 19.07
N LYS A 128 45.93 -16.00 19.01
CA LYS A 128 45.60 -16.69 17.77
C LYS A 128 44.77 -15.79 16.85
N ARG A 129 45.11 -15.81 15.56
CA ARG A 129 44.30 -15.15 14.51
C ARG A 129 43.14 -16.05 14.08
N TYR A 130 41.98 -15.42 13.91
CA TYR A 130 40.77 -16.09 13.40
C TYR A 130 40.02 -15.20 12.41
N PRO A 131 39.33 -15.77 11.42
CA PRO A 131 38.49 -15.02 10.51
C PRO A 131 37.24 -14.54 11.22
N TRP A 132 36.95 -13.24 11.09
CA TRP A 132 35.76 -12.59 11.65
C TRP A 132 34.80 -12.22 10.54
N LEU A 133 33.59 -12.73 10.59
CA LEU A 133 32.51 -12.40 9.66
C LEU A 133 31.78 -11.14 10.14
N TYR A 134 31.62 -10.20 9.23
CA TYR A 134 30.87 -8.97 9.50
C TYR A 134 30.11 -8.55 8.24
N GLN A 135 29.16 -7.65 8.40
CA GLN A 135 28.38 -7.10 7.30
C GLN A 135 28.74 -5.64 7.05
N GLU A 136 28.92 -5.30 5.78
CA GLU A 136 29.10 -3.92 5.35
C GLU A 136 28.16 -3.58 4.19
N PRO A 137 27.81 -2.29 3.99
CA PRO A 137 27.05 -1.87 2.82
C PRO A 137 27.93 -1.89 1.57
N ALA A 138 27.42 -2.46 0.49
CA ALA A 138 28.04 -2.47 -0.83
C ALA A 138 27.03 -2.31 -1.94
N MET A 139 27.48 -1.79 -3.09
CA MET A 139 26.68 -1.80 -4.33
C MET A 139 26.81 -3.17 -4.99
N VAL A 140 25.70 -3.85 -5.15
CA VAL A 140 25.64 -5.19 -5.74
C VAL A 140 24.56 -5.27 -6.81
N ASN A 141 24.75 -6.17 -7.79
CA ASN A 141 23.74 -6.39 -8.81
C ASN A 141 22.50 -7.03 -8.19
N HIS A 142 21.36 -6.44 -8.49
CA HIS A 142 20.05 -7.04 -8.27
C HIS A 142 19.46 -7.40 -9.63
N TRP A 143 18.98 -8.63 -9.74
CA TRP A 143 18.33 -9.17 -10.94
C TRP A 143 16.83 -9.14 -10.75
N TYR A 144 16.10 -8.70 -11.77
CA TYR A 144 14.65 -8.58 -11.79
C TYR A 144 14.10 -9.44 -12.90
N PHE A 145 13.05 -10.19 -12.61
CA PHE A 145 12.25 -10.91 -13.59
C PHE A 145 10.84 -10.40 -13.51
N TYR A 146 10.41 -9.69 -14.52
CA TYR A 146 9.05 -9.22 -14.65
C TYR A 146 8.26 -10.22 -15.46
N GLY A 147 7.09 -10.62 -14.96
CA GLY A 147 6.29 -11.64 -15.59
C GLY A 147 4.81 -11.38 -15.48
N PHE A 148 4.06 -12.21 -16.17
CA PHE A 148 2.61 -12.27 -16.13
C PHE A 148 2.16 -13.69 -15.78
N ASP A 149 1.30 -13.80 -14.78
CA ASP A 149 0.70 -15.04 -14.31
C ASP A 149 -0.79 -15.07 -14.65
N ALA A 150 -1.30 -16.22 -15.07
CA ALA A 150 -2.70 -16.35 -15.49
C ALA A 150 -3.71 -16.11 -14.38
N ASP A 151 -3.32 -16.34 -13.10
CA ASP A 151 -4.17 -16.14 -11.94
C ASP A 151 -3.89 -14.81 -11.24
N PHE A 152 -2.62 -14.43 -11.13
CA PHE A 152 -2.16 -13.29 -10.36
C PHE A 152 -1.95 -12.01 -11.20
N GLY A 153 -1.90 -12.14 -12.54
CA GLY A 153 -1.58 -11.02 -13.40
C GLY A 153 -0.11 -10.63 -13.33
N PRO A 154 0.21 -9.33 -13.45
CA PRO A 154 1.58 -8.83 -13.43
C PRO A 154 2.28 -9.08 -12.08
N PHE A 155 3.53 -9.51 -12.14
CA PHE A 155 4.37 -9.70 -10.96
C PHE A 155 5.84 -9.41 -11.27
N HIS A 156 6.66 -9.29 -10.25
CA HIS A 156 8.11 -9.37 -10.42
C HIS A 156 8.79 -10.13 -9.29
N ILE A 157 9.92 -10.75 -9.63
CA ILE A 157 10.82 -11.41 -8.68
C ILE A 157 12.17 -10.71 -8.77
N LYS A 158 12.70 -10.31 -7.63
CA LYS A 158 13.98 -9.65 -7.46
C LYS A 158 14.93 -10.56 -6.70
N PHE A 159 16.14 -10.78 -7.21
CA PHE A 159 17.22 -11.47 -6.52
C PHE A 159 18.36 -10.52 -6.21
N CYS A 160 18.90 -10.57 -5.01
CA CYS A 160 20.24 -10.07 -4.74
C CYS A 160 21.25 -11.03 -5.41
N GLY A 161 22.02 -10.56 -6.36
CA GLY A 161 23.00 -11.36 -7.07
C GLY A 161 24.21 -11.77 -6.26
N TYR A 162 24.34 -11.31 -5.00
CA TYR A 162 25.44 -11.57 -4.10
C TYR A 162 25.03 -12.47 -2.93
N PHE A 163 25.92 -13.43 -2.55
CA PHE A 163 25.67 -14.28 -1.37
C PHE A 163 25.25 -13.48 -0.14
N PRO A 164 24.21 -13.87 0.62
CA PRO A 164 23.46 -15.13 0.61
C PRO A 164 22.18 -15.13 -0.27
N PHE A 165 22.11 -14.33 -1.31
CA PHE A 165 21.09 -14.35 -2.38
C PHE A 165 19.66 -14.08 -1.94
N THR A 166 19.43 -13.19 -1.01
CA THR A 166 18.08 -12.79 -0.62
C THR A 166 17.27 -12.28 -1.81
N GLY A 167 15.97 -12.44 -1.77
CA GLY A 167 15.11 -11.94 -2.83
C GLY A 167 13.74 -11.46 -2.35
N GLN A 168 12.97 -10.97 -3.29
CA GLN A 168 11.62 -10.44 -3.07
C GLN A 168 10.71 -10.89 -4.22
N ILE A 169 9.44 -11.14 -3.89
CA ILE A 169 8.37 -11.37 -4.85
C ILE A 169 7.33 -10.28 -4.63
N TYR A 170 6.92 -9.63 -5.71
CA TYR A 170 5.88 -8.63 -5.70
C TYR A 170 4.74 -9.02 -6.62
N PHE A 171 3.52 -8.84 -6.15
CA PHE A 171 2.31 -8.89 -6.96
C PHE A 171 1.23 -7.99 -6.34
N ASN A 172 0.14 -7.76 -7.08
CA ASN A 172 -0.99 -6.95 -6.64
C ASN A 172 -2.25 -7.81 -6.52
N GLY A 173 -2.91 -7.77 -5.35
CA GLY A 173 -4.11 -8.57 -5.12
C GLY A 173 -5.35 -8.10 -5.89
N HIS A 174 -5.43 -6.80 -6.27
CA HIS A 174 -6.49 -6.34 -7.16
C HIS A 174 -6.31 -6.90 -8.58
N GLU A 175 -5.06 -7.03 -9.06
CA GLU A 175 -4.81 -7.67 -10.35
C GLU A 175 -5.19 -9.16 -10.32
N TYR A 176 -4.86 -9.85 -9.20
CA TYR A 176 -5.39 -11.19 -8.96
C TYR A 176 -6.93 -11.22 -9.04
N ALA A 177 -7.59 -10.33 -8.30
CA ALA A 177 -9.06 -10.30 -8.29
C ALA A 177 -9.64 -10.00 -9.67
N LYS A 178 -9.05 -9.08 -10.43
CA LYS A 178 -9.46 -8.79 -11.82
C LYS A 178 -9.30 -9.99 -12.75
N GLN A 179 -8.19 -10.77 -12.61
CA GLN A 179 -8.01 -11.99 -13.41
C GLN A 179 -9.10 -13.02 -13.08
N GLN A 180 -9.44 -13.22 -11.80
CA GLN A 180 -10.51 -14.13 -11.41
C GLN A 180 -11.87 -13.64 -11.90
N CYS A 181 -12.19 -12.35 -11.79
CA CYS A 181 -13.43 -11.77 -12.34
C CYS A 181 -13.56 -12.03 -13.84
N ARG A 182 -12.48 -11.86 -14.62
CA ARG A 182 -12.49 -12.18 -16.07
C ARG A 182 -12.79 -13.65 -16.33
N LYS A 183 -12.21 -14.57 -15.54
CA LYS A 183 -12.46 -16.02 -15.65
C LYS A 183 -13.89 -16.41 -15.29
N GLU A 184 -14.48 -15.74 -14.31
CA GLU A 184 -15.84 -15.99 -13.85
C GLU A 184 -16.91 -15.18 -14.64
N GLY A 185 -16.50 -14.36 -15.64
CA GLY A 185 -17.40 -13.56 -16.45
C GLY A 185 -18.06 -12.40 -15.71
N ILE A 186 -17.47 -11.94 -14.58
CA ILE A 186 -17.96 -10.81 -13.81
C ILE A 186 -17.50 -9.51 -14.48
N ALA A 187 -18.45 -8.69 -14.93
CA ALA A 187 -18.18 -7.41 -15.54
C ALA A 187 -17.74 -6.37 -14.49
N PHE A 188 -16.72 -5.58 -14.80
CA PHE A 188 -16.23 -4.50 -13.93
C PHE A 188 -15.61 -3.36 -14.72
N THR A 189 -15.58 -2.16 -14.12
CA THR A 189 -14.71 -1.06 -14.54
C THR A 189 -13.56 -0.95 -13.58
N ALA A 190 -12.34 -0.80 -14.11
CA ALA A 190 -11.14 -0.66 -13.29
C ALA A 190 -10.91 0.82 -12.91
N LEU A 191 -10.42 1.04 -11.69
CA LEU A 191 -9.81 2.29 -11.22
C LEU A 191 -8.36 1.98 -10.85
N ASP A 192 -7.46 1.92 -11.84
CA ASP A 192 -6.09 1.47 -11.68
C ASP A 192 -6.04 0.14 -10.86
N ASN A 193 -5.47 0.09 -9.66
CA ASN A 193 -5.50 -1.07 -8.77
C ASN A 193 -6.75 -1.11 -7.86
N ALA A 194 -7.93 -0.82 -8.37
CA ALA A 194 -9.23 -0.92 -7.68
C ALA A 194 -10.36 -1.23 -8.66
N PHE A 195 -11.58 -1.35 -8.13
CA PHE A 195 -12.82 -1.49 -8.89
C PHE A 195 -13.63 -0.20 -8.80
N GLY A 196 -14.12 0.29 -9.95
CA GLY A 196 -15.05 1.42 -10.02
C GLY A 196 -16.50 0.98 -9.93
N THR A 197 -16.89 0.03 -10.79
CA THR A 197 -18.19 -0.64 -10.77
C THR A 197 -17.98 -2.12 -10.98
N VAL A 198 -18.94 -2.93 -10.49
CA VAL A 198 -18.93 -4.38 -10.66
C VAL A 198 -20.37 -4.87 -10.84
N SER A 199 -20.57 -5.92 -11.63
CA SER A 199 -21.89 -6.51 -11.83
C SER A 199 -22.36 -7.36 -10.64
N ASP A 200 -21.43 -7.94 -9.88
CA ASP A 200 -21.73 -8.72 -8.66
C ASP A 200 -20.72 -8.37 -7.55
N PRO A 201 -21.06 -7.41 -6.67
CA PRO A 201 -20.20 -7.01 -5.56
C PRO A 201 -19.86 -8.15 -4.60
N ALA A 202 -20.82 -9.05 -4.36
CA ALA A 202 -20.63 -10.17 -3.44
C ALA A 202 -19.64 -11.20 -4.00
N ALA A 203 -19.71 -11.50 -5.29
CA ALA A 203 -18.76 -12.38 -5.96
C ALA A 203 -17.34 -11.77 -5.95
N VAL A 204 -17.20 -10.48 -6.26
CA VAL A 204 -15.90 -9.80 -6.21
C VAL A 204 -15.31 -9.85 -4.81
N GLN A 205 -16.11 -9.61 -3.76
CA GLN A 205 -15.61 -9.68 -2.39
C GLN A 205 -15.18 -11.11 -2.01
N ARG A 206 -15.94 -12.14 -2.42
CA ARG A 206 -15.54 -13.56 -2.23
C ARG A 206 -14.21 -13.88 -2.93
N ILE A 207 -13.99 -13.36 -4.12
CA ILE A 207 -12.73 -13.51 -4.85
C ILE A 207 -11.58 -12.86 -4.07
N CYS A 208 -11.74 -11.62 -3.60
CA CYS A 208 -10.74 -10.92 -2.81
C CYS A 208 -10.42 -11.66 -1.50
N ASP A 209 -11.44 -12.10 -0.77
CA ASP A 209 -11.29 -12.86 0.48
C ASP A 209 -10.68 -14.26 0.22
N GLY A 210 -10.84 -14.78 -0.99
CA GLY A 210 -10.29 -16.05 -1.43
C GLY A 210 -8.78 -16.03 -1.75
N LEU A 211 -8.08 -14.90 -1.65
CA LEU A 211 -6.63 -14.82 -1.79
C LEU A 211 -5.95 -15.27 -0.48
N THR A 212 -5.67 -16.57 -0.39
CA THR A 212 -5.11 -17.20 0.81
C THR A 212 -3.59 -17.33 0.75
N ASP A 213 -2.97 -17.54 1.91
CA ASP A 213 -1.54 -17.87 2.03
C ASP A 213 -1.14 -19.07 1.17
N GLN A 214 -1.96 -20.12 1.12
CA GLN A 214 -1.71 -21.31 0.29
C GLN A 214 -1.67 -21.01 -1.21
N LYS A 215 -2.54 -20.12 -1.70
CA LYS A 215 -2.50 -19.67 -3.10
C LYS A 215 -1.22 -18.90 -3.39
N ILE A 216 -0.82 -18.03 -2.45
CA ILE A 216 0.40 -17.25 -2.56
C ILE A 216 1.64 -18.16 -2.51
N TYR A 217 1.68 -19.15 -1.62
CA TYR A 217 2.77 -20.13 -1.58
C TYR A 217 2.87 -20.91 -2.89
N ARG A 218 1.76 -21.36 -3.47
CA ARG A 218 1.75 -22.06 -4.76
C ARG A 218 2.25 -21.18 -5.90
N PHE A 219 1.79 -19.92 -5.95
CA PHE A 219 2.25 -18.93 -6.91
C PHE A 219 3.77 -18.69 -6.80
N ALA A 220 4.25 -18.40 -5.60
CA ALA A 220 5.66 -18.15 -5.35
C ALA A 220 6.52 -19.37 -5.67
N GLY A 221 6.11 -20.56 -5.24
CA GLY A 221 6.81 -21.84 -5.53
C GLY A 221 6.88 -22.14 -7.03
N LYS A 222 5.76 -21.92 -7.76
CA LYS A 222 5.70 -22.07 -9.22
C LYS A 222 6.76 -21.25 -9.96
N TRP A 223 6.84 -19.96 -9.59
CA TRP A 223 7.73 -19.04 -10.30
C TRP A 223 9.18 -19.14 -9.84
N LEU A 224 9.43 -19.36 -8.55
CA LEU A 224 10.79 -19.61 -8.06
C LEU A 224 11.40 -20.89 -8.68
N ALA A 225 10.62 -21.96 -8.85
CA ALA A 225 11.10 -23.19 -9.48
C ALA A 225 11.43 -23.03 -10.98
N ARG A 226 10.87 -22.03 -11.65
CA ARG A 226 11.13 -21.74 -13.08
C ARG A 226 12.35 -20.86 -13.32
N LEU A 227 12.89 -20.24 -12.28
CA LEU A 227 14.01 -19.30 -12.35
C LEU A 227 15.31 -19.96 -11.87
N PRO A 228 16.48 -19.45 -12.28
CA PRO A 228 17.77 -19.95 -11.81
C PRO A 228 17.89 -19.94 -10.28
N GLN A 229 18.49 -20.99 -9.73
CA GLN A 229 18.66 -21.16 -8.30
C GLN A 229 20.13 -21.05 -7.90
N PRO A 230 20.47 -20.29 -6.84
CA PRO A 230 21.86 -20.16 -6.39
C PRO A 230 22.35 -21.36 -5.58
N PHE A 231 21.43 -22.15 -5.02
CA PHE A 231 21.74 -23.36 -4.26
C PHE A 231 21.72 -24.61 -5.14
N THR A 232 22.58 -25.56 -4.83
CA THR A 232 22.60 -26.86 -5.50
C THR A 232 21.58 -27.79 -4.86
N ARG A 233 21.25 -28.90 -5.52
CA ARG A 233 20.39 -29.92 -4.95
C ARG A 233 20.92 -30.48 -3.62
N ALA A 234 22.24 -30.66 -3.51
CA ALA A 234 22.89 -31.07 -2.27
C ALA A 234 22.69 -30.02 -1.13
N ASP A 235 22.67 -28.73 -1.46
CA ASP A 235 22.36 -27.69 -0.49
C ASP A 235 20.89 -27.77 -0.05
N GLU A 236 19.97 -27.97 -0.98
CA GLU A 236 18.54 -28.11 -0.69
C GLU A 236 18.23 -29.36 0.13
N ASP A 237 18.90 -30.47 -0.14
CA ASP A 237 18.78 -31.72 0.62
C ASP A 237 19.32 -31.57 2.05
N ALA A 238 20.29 -30.67 2.26
CA ALA A 238 20.80 -30.26 3.57
C ALA A 238 19.98 -29.12 4.22
N ASP A 239 18.76 -28.86 3.71
CA ASP A 239 17.82 -27.86 4.19
C ASP A 239 18.28 -26.40 4.00
N TYR A 240 19.13 -26.12 2.99
CA TYR A 240 19.43 -24.75 2.55
C TYR A 240 18.45 -24.33 1.45
N ARG A 241 17.17 -24.23 1.80
CA ARG A 241 16.07 -23.84 0.91
C ARG A 241 15.61 -22.43 1.17
N TRP A 242 14.92 -21.83 0.22
CA TRP A 242 14.22 -20.57 0.41
C TRP A 242 13.10 -20.70 1.44
N GLN A 243 13.02 -19.75 2.35
CA GLN A 243 11.85 -19.53 3.19
C GLN A 243 11.23 -18.19 2.84
N LEU A 244 9.94 -18.21 2.60
CA LEU A 244 9.13 -17.03 2.37
C LEU A 244 8.74 -16.40 3.71
N SER A 245 8.78 -15.09 3.76
CA SER A 245 8.28 -14.32 4.89
C SER A 245 7.69 -13.01 4.39
N ASP A 246 6.80 -12.43 5.18
CA ASP A 246 6.20 -11.16 4.87
C ASP A 246 7.26 -10.05 4.90
N GLY A 247 7.31 -9.29 3.83
CA GLY A 247 8.12 -8.06 3.73
C GLY A 247 7.25 -6.84 3.97
N GLN A 248 6.28 -6.63 3.09
CA GLN A 248 5.30 -5.56 3.16
C GLN A 248 3.99 -6.06 2.57
N ILE A 249 2.90 -5.88 3.29
CA ILE A 249 1.55 -6.18 2.80
C ILE A 249 0.66 -4.97 3.06
N GLU A 250 -0.14 -4.64 2.05
CA GLU A 250 -1.07 -3.53 2.06
C GLU A 250 -2.50 -4.05 1.94
N PHE A 251 -3.35 -3.61 2.87
CA PHE A 251 -4.76 -3.98 2.94
C PHE A 251 -5.61 -2.76 2.68
N SER A 252 -6.37 -2.76 1.60
CA SER A 252 -7.17 -1.63 1.18
C SER A 252 -8.66 -1.85 1.36
N THR A 253 -9.35 -0.79 1.74
CA THR A 253 -10.80 -0.64 1.64
C THR A 253 -11.07 0.50 0.68
N THR A 254 -11.73 0.22 -0.43
CA THR A 254 -12.05 1.21 -1.46
C THR A 254 -13.56 1.38 -1.54
N MET A 255 -14.03 2.61 -1.35
CA MET A 255 -15.44 2.99 -1.39
C MET A 255 -15.67 3.89 -2.60
N ALA A 256 -16.30 3.34 -3.65
CA ALA A 256 -16.74 4.13 -4.80
C ALA A 256 -17.96 4.96 -4.43
N LEU A 257 -17.91 6.26 -4.71
CA LEU A 257 -18.92 7.23 -4.31
C LEU A 257 -19.90 7.53 -5.45
N ASP A 258 -21.12 7.87 -5.08
CA ASP A 258 -22.20 8.26 -5.99
C ASP A 258 -21.88 9.53 -6.79
N ARG A 259 -21.15 10.48 -6.17
CA ARG A 259 -20.79 11.79 -6.74
C ARG A 259 -19.31 12.11 -6.55
N PRO A 260 -18.49 12.06 -7.61
CA PRO A 260 -17.05 12.32 -7.51
C PRO A 260 -16.70 13.69 -6.91
N VAL A 261 -17.42 14.76 -7.28
CA VAL A 261 -17.18 16.12 -6.78
C VAL A 261 -17.46 16.22 -5.27
N SER A 262 -18.55 15.61 -4.81
CA SER A 262 -18.90 15.54 -3.37
C SER A 262 -17.82 14.81 -2.59
N GLY A 263 -17.25 13.76 -3.15
CA GLY A 263 -16.14 13.00 -2.54
C GLY A 263 -14.91 13.84 -2.27
N ARG A 264 -14.56 14.74 -3.19
CA ARG A 264 -13.41 15.64 -3.02
C ARG A 264 -13.65 16.67 -1.91
N ILE A 265 -14.80 17.32 -1.92
CA ILE A 265 -15.17 18.30 -0.89
C ILE A 265 -15.21 17.63 0.48
N PHE A 266 -15.82 16.44 0.56
CA PHE A 266 -15.84 15.63 1.76
C PHE A 266 -14.43 15.32 2.27
N PHE A 267 -13.53 14.86 1.40
CA PHE A 267 -12.20 14.45 1.80
C PHE A 267 -11.31 15.62 2.22
N GLU A 268 -11.41 16.77 1.56
CA GLU A 268 -10.71 17.99 1.98
C GLU A 268 -11.18 18.45 3.37
N GLN A 269 -12.48 18.37 3.64
CA GLN A 269 -13.04 18.68 4.97
C GLN A 269 -12.58 17.65 6.01
N LEU A 270 -12.58 16.37 5.65
CA LEU A 270 -12.11 15.29 6.51
C LEU A 270 -10.66 15.51 6.97
N ILE A 271 -9.76 15.84 6.05
CA ILE A 271 -8.37 16.16 6.36
C ILE A 271 -8.30 17.36 7.32
N ARG A 272 -9.04 18.43 7.03
CA ARG A 272 -9.03 19.65 7.80
C ARG A 272 -9.45 19.43 9.25
N ASP A 273 -10.49 18.63 9.46
CA ASP A 273 -11.06 18.39 10.79
C ASP A 273 -10.24 17.37 11.61
N ASN A 274 -9.35 16.60 10.96
CA ASN A 274 -8.61 15.50 11.58
C ASN A 274 -7.09 15.61 11.47
N LEU A 275 -6.54 16.82 11.41
CA LEU A 275 -5.08 17.04 11.38
C LEU A 275 -4.36 16.49 12.62
N ASP A 276 -5.06 16.21 13.68
CA ASP A 276 -4.53 15.69 14.95
C ASP A 276 -4.68 14.15 15.11
N ILE A 277 -5.16 13.45 14.09
CA ILE A 277 -5.42 11.99 14.12
C ILE A 277 -4.19 11.18 14.55
N GLY A 278 -2.99 11.70 14.33
CA GLY A 278 -1.71 11.08 14.72
C GLY A 278 -1.38 11.20 16.21
N ARG A 279 -2.24 11.79 17.03
CA ARG A 279 -2.05 11.79 18.49
C ARG A 279 -2.15 10.37 19.05
N PRO A 280 -1.39 10.03 20.10
CA PRO A 280 -1.31 8.68 20.63
C PRO A 280 -2.65 8.05 21.06
N ASP A 281 -3.61 8.82 21.52
CA ASP A 281 -4.96 8.38 21.85
C ASP A 281 -5.74 7.92 20.62
N LYS A 282 -5.71 8.69 19.53
CA LYS A 282 -6.31 8.33 18.25
C LYS A 282 -5.60 7.12 17.63
N VAL A 283 -4.26 7.10 17.64
CA VAL A 283 -3.45 5.97 17.18
C VAL A 283 -3.78 4.68 17.95
N ASN A 284 -4.03 4.76 19.25
CA ASN A 284 -4.51 3.64 20.07
C ASN A 284 -5.83 3.08 19.55
N ILE A 285 -6.77 3.95 19.21
CA ILE A 285 -8.08 3.55 18.69
C ILE A 285 -7.92 2.85 17.34
N VAL A 286 -7.20 3.44 16.41
CA VAL A 286 -7.05 2.93 15.04
C VAL A 286 -6.33 1.57 15.03
N PHE A 287 -5.15 1.48 15.62
CA PHE A 287 -4.35 0.25 15.57
C PHE A 287 -4.66 -0.75 16.69
N GLY A 288 -5.52 -0.41 17.64
CA GLY A 288 -5.87 -1.28 18.76
C GLY A 288 -4.68 -1.62 19.67
N ARG A 289 -3.74 -0.68 19.84
CA ARG A 289 -2.51 -0.88 20.62
C ARG A 289 -2.33 0.21 21.64
N THR A 290 -2.05 -0.16 22.88
CA THR A 290 -1.74 0.78 23.95
C THR A 290 -0.37 1.42 23.73
N ILE A 291 -0.35 2.76 23.62
CA ILE A 291 0.87 3.54 23.45
C ILE A 291 1.20 4.25 24.76
N LYS A 292 2.37 3.91 25.32
CA LYS A 292 2.89 4.54 26.52
C LYS A 292 3.84 5.68 26.13
N GLN A 293 3.49 6.91 26.42
CA GLN A 293 4.28 8.09 26.05
C GLN A 293 5.46 8.34 26.97
N ARG A 294 5.35 7.95 28.25
CA ARG A 294 6.30 8.26 29.33
C ARG A 294 6.67 7.02 30.13
N GLY A 295 7.79 7.08 30.88
CA GLY A 295 8.23 6.06 31.81
C GLY A 295 9.18 5.02 31.23
N LYS A 296 9.61 4.07 32.08
CA LYS A 296 10.59 3.02 31.77
C LYS A 296 10.17 2.12 30.59
N PHE A 297 8.86 1.94 30.39
CA PHE A 297 8.31 1.10 29.33
C PHE A 297 7.66 1.93 28.21
N ARG A 298 8.24 3.07 27.88
CA ARG A 298 7.78 3.91 26.78
C ARG A 298 7.71 3.10 25.48
N THR A 299 6.61 3.24 24.73
CA THR A 299 6.46 2.62 23.41
C THR A 299 7.40 3.31 22.41
N PRO A 300 8.38 2.59 21.84
CA PRO A 300 9.28 3.17 20.86
C PRO A 300 8.54 3.40 19.53
N GLY A 301 8.93 4.43 18.80
CA GLY A 301 8.41 4.70 17.47
C GLY A 301 7.94 6.13 17.29
N THR A 302 7.58 6.45 16.06
CA THR A 302 7.03 7.76 15.67
C THR A 302 5.53 7.63 15.47
N PHE A 303 4.78 8.52 16.12
CA PHE A 303 3.32 8.64 15.99
C PHE A 303 3.06 10.03 15.42
N ARG A 304 2.49 10.10 14.22
CA ARG A 304 2.27 11.37 13.55
C ARG A 304 1.18 11.29 12.51
N THR A 305 0.52 12.41 12.27
CA THR A 305 -0.25 12.67 11.06
C THR A 305 0.65 13.35 10.03
N GLN A 306 0.48 13.02 8.79
CA GLN A 306 1.17 13.64 7.68
C GLN A 306 0.19 13.81 6.52
N VAL A 307 0.13 15.01 5.95
CA VAL A 307 -0.60 15.28 4.71
C VAL A 307 0.42 15.49 3.61
N ILE A 308 0.34 14.66 2.58
CA ILE A 308 1.21 14.74 1.40
C ILE A 308 0.33 15.11 0.22
N THR A 309 0.73 16.12 -0.54
CA THR A 309 0.03 16.53 -1.75
C THR A 309 0.88 16.18 -2.94
N THR A 310 0.33 15.38 -3.85
CA THR A 310 0.92 15.12 -5.16
C THR A 310 0.04 15.77 -6.21
N GLY A 311 0.48 16.91 -6.72
CA GLY A 311 -0.35 17.76 -7.56
C GLY A 311 -1.57 18.30 -6.79
N THR A 312 -2.77 17.97 -7.25
CA THR A 312 -4.03 18.41 -6.62
C THR A 312 -4.69 17.37 -5.72
N CYS A 313 -4.02 16.24 -5.47
CA CYS A 313 -4.57 15.12 -4.69
C CYS A 313 -3.87 15.03 -3.33
N PRO A 314 -4.51 15.50 -2.24
CA PRO A 314 -3.97 15.32 -0.91
C PRO A 314 -4.13 13.86 -0.46
N CYS A 315 -3.18 13.39 0.35
CA CYS A 315 -3.23 12.09 1.02
C CYS A 315 -3.01 12.31 2.52
N LEU A 316 -3.88 11.73 3.34
CA LEU A 316 -3.74 11.71 4.79
C LEU A 316 -2.99 10.44 5.20
N TYR A 317 -1.89 10.58 5.93
CA TYR A 317 -1.14 9.43 6.46
C TYR A 317 -1.09 9.47 7.98
N LEU A 318 -1.41 8.33 8.58
CA LEU A 318 -1.27 8.05 10.00
C LEU A 318 -0.19 6.99 10.18
N SER A 319 0.80 7.25 11.03
CA SER A 319 1.91 6.32 11.25
C SER A 319 1.96 5.82 12.68
N CYS A 320 2.09 4.50 12.84
CA CYS A 320 2.36 3.83 14.11
C CYS A 320 3.55 2.87 13.91
N LYS A 321 4.73 3.25 14.41
CA LYS A 321 5.97 2.52 14.20
C LYS A 321 6.25 2.32 12.70
N LYS A 322 6.22 1.05 12.22
CA LYS A 322 6.42 0.67 10.82
C LYS A 322 5.10 0.29 10.12
N THR A 323 3.97 0.53 10.74
CA THR A 323 2.64 0.38 10.15
C THR A 323 2.10 1.76 9.82
N HIS A 324 1.51 1.90 8.66
CA HIS A 324 0.98 3.16 8.16
C HIS A 324 -0.43 2.95 7.64
N ASP A 325 -1.33 3.88 7.94
CA ASP A 325 -2.60 4.00 7.26
C ASP A 325 -2.53 5.21 6.33
N GLY A 326 -2.95 5.01 5.08
CA GLY A 326 -3.08 6.04 4.08
C GLY A 326 -4.54 6.20 3.68
N GLN A 327 -4.98 7.44 3.49
CA GLN A 327 -6.32 7.73 3.00
C GLN A 327 -6.26 8.79 1.91
N TYR A 328 -6.94 8.54 0.79
CA TYR A 328 -6.93 9.43 -0.36
C TYR A 328 -8.10 9.15 -1.32
N LEU A 329 -8.37 10.12 -2.20
CA LEU A 329 -9.30 9.91 -3.30
C LEU A 329 -8.60 9.29 -4.49
N LYS A 330 -9.03 8.08 -4.84
CA LYS A 330 -8.52 7.37 -6.01
C LYS A 330 -9.27 7.83 -7.26
N GLU A 331 -8.49 8.40 -8.22
CA GLU A 331 -9.00 8.98 -9.47
C GLU A 331 -10.19 9.95 -9.28
N GLY A 332 -10.28 10.59 -8.12
CA GLY A 332 -11.37 11.50 -7.77
C GLY A 332 -12.74 10.85 -7.62
N ARG A 333 -12.84 9.51 -7.64
CA ARG A 333 -14.11 8.76 -7.68
C ARG A 333 -14.36 7.87 -6.48
N ALA A 334 -13.32 7.44 -5.81
CA ALA A 334 -13.44 6.53 -4.68
C ALA A 334 -12.59 7.00 -3.50
N LEU A 335 -13.12 6.91 -2.29
CA LEU A 335 -12.34 7.06 -1.08
C LEU A 335 -11.62 5.73 -0.81
N ARG A 336 -10.31 5.80 -0.70
CA ARG A 336 -9.50 4.64 -0.38
C ARG A 336 -8.79 4.84 0.94
N THR A 337 -8.94 3.86 1.81
CA THR A 337 -8.20 3.73 3.05
C THR A 337 -7.36 2.45 2.97
N GLU A 338 -6.08 2.54 3.28
CA GLU A 338 -5.17 1.41 3.17
C GLU A 338 -4.20 1.33 4.33
N THR A 339 -4.12 0.15 4.96
CA THR A 339 -3.14 -0.14 6.00
C THR A 339 -1.96 -0.88 5.39
N THR A 340 -0.77 -0.28 5.45
CA THR A 340 0.50 -0.89 5.04
C THR A 340 1.22 -1.45 6.26
N ILE A 341 1.39 -2.76 6.32
CA ILE A 341 2.10 -3.48 7.39
C ILE A 341 3.50 -3.84 6.90
N ASN A 342 4.52 -3.11 7.37
CA ASN A 342 5.93 -3.40 7.08
C ASN A 342 6.58 -4.31 8.13
N GLN A 343 6.00 -4.41 9.31
CA GLN A 343 6.51 -5.20 10.43
C GLN A 343 5.36 -5.79 11.25
N PRO A 344 4.87 -6.99 10.90
CA PRO A 344 3.74 -7.62 11.59
C PRO A 344 3.92 -7.74 13.11
N ARG A 345 5.17 -7.89 13.59
CA ARG A 345 5.47 -7.94 15.03
C ARG A 345 5.08 -6.67 15.78
N ASP A 346 4.98 -5.52 15.11
CA ASP A 346 4.46 -4.30 15.73
C ASP A 346 2.98 -4.44 16.12
N LEU A 347 2.27 -5.33 15.44
CA LEU A 347 0.89 -5.71 15.74
C LEU A 347 0.78 -7.03 16.54
N GLY A 348 1.91 -7.59 17.02
CA GLY A 348 1.96 -8.85 17.76
C GLY A 348 1.70 -10.08 16.90
N ILE A 349 1.91 -9.97 15.59
CA ILE A 349 1.71 -11.04 14.61
C ILE A 349 3.08 -11.53 14.12
N GLY A 350 3.25 -12.84 13.92
CA GLY A 350 4.46 -13.42 13.32
C GLY A 350 4.63 -13.01 11.86
N LYS A 351 5.88 -13.14 11.34
CA LYS A 351 6.21 -12.79 9.95
C LYS A 351 5.96 -13.90 8.93
N GLU A 352 5.50 -15.04 9.40
CA GLU A 352 5.20 -16.17 8.52
C GLU A 352 3.94 -15.89 7.71
N LEU A 353 3.95 -16.20 6.43
CA LEU A 353 2.82 -15.98 5.53
C LEU A 353 1.54 -16.70 6.00
N THR A 354 1.66 -17.76 6.78
CA THR A 354 0.54 -18.44 7.47
C THR A 354 -0.29 -17.53 8.36
N ASN A 355 0.28 -16.38 8.78
CA ASN A 355 -0.41 -15.35 9.56
C ASN A 355 -1.17 -14.33 8.68
N LEU A 356 -1.24 -14.54 7.37
CA LEU A 356 -1.90 -13.61 6.44
C LEU A 356 -3.33 -13.24 6.86
N ALA A 357 -4.12 -14.23 7.31
CA ALA A 357 -5.49 -13.99 7.77
C ALA A 357 -5.55 -13.07 9.01
N ALA A 358 -4.60 -13.24 9.94
CA ALA A 358 -4.49 -12.38 11.12
C ALA A 358 -4.07 -10.94 10.73
N MET A 359 -3.14 -10.81 9.77
CA MET A 359 -2.73 -9.51 9.24
C MET A 359 -3.86 -8.82 8.48
N ALA A 360 -4.62 -9.55 7.66
CA ALA A 360 -5.78 -9.03 6.94
C ALA A 360 -6.85 -8.51 7.92
N LYS A 361 -7.15 -9.30 8.96
CA LYS A 361 -8.05 -8.86 10.03
C LYS A 361 -7.56 -7.58 10.71
N ALA A 362 -6.27 -7.47 11.01
CA ALA A 362 -5.70 -6.29 11.64
C ALA A 362 -5.76 -5.07 10.70
N GLY A 363 -5.37 -5.21 9.43
CA GLY A 363 -5.38 -4.15 8.43
C GLY A 363 -6.79 -3.63 8.14
N TYR A 364 -7.74 -4.51 7.82
CA TYR A 364 -9.12 -4.08 7.56
C TYR A 364 -9.80 -3.50 8.80
N THR A 365 -9.44 -3.98 10.00
CA THR A 365 -9.95 -3.39 11.24
C THR A 365 -9.38 -1.99 11.46
N ALA A 366 -8.10 -1.76 11.13
CA ALA A 366 -7.48 -0.43 11.21
C ALA A 366 -8.15 0.54 10.23
N ASN A 367 -8.35 0.14 8.96
CA ASN A 367 -9.06 0.94 7.97
C ASN A 367 -10.45 1.39 8.45
N ARG A 368 -11.23 0.45 9.02
CA ARG A 368 -12.56 0.78 9.57
C ARG A 368 -12.47 1.73 10.75
N ARG A 369 -11.58 1.44 11.71
CA ARG A 369 -11.40 2.28 12.90
C ARG A 369 -10.90 3.68 12.58
N LEU A 370 -10.15 3.85 11.50
CA LEU A 370 -9.75 5.18 11.05
C LEU A 370 -11.00 6.01 10.70
N LEU A 371 -11.91 5.47 9.88
CA LEU A 371 -13.17 6.11 9.52
C LEU A 371 -14.09 6.38 10.74
N ASP A 372 -14.07 5.46 11.72
CA ASP A 372 -14.83 5.63 12.97
C ASP A 372 -14.22 6.70 13.91
N ALA A 373 -12.89 6.87 13.86
CA ALA A 373 -12.16 7.84 14.68
C ALA A 373 -12.14 9.25 14.09
N GLU A 374 -12.33 9.37 12.78
CA GLU A 374 -12.42 10.64 12.08
C GLU A 374 -13.79 11.29 12.32
N CYS A 375 -13.75 12.54 12.71
CA CYS A 375 -14.95 13.35 12.95
C CYS A 375 -15.08 14.43 11.88
N ILE A 376 -16.32 14.71 11.49
CA ILE A 376 -16.65 15.79 10.58
C ILE A 376 -17.54 16.78 11.33
N SER A 377 -17.10 18.03 11.43
CA SER A 377 -17.82 19.08 12.11
C SER A 377 -18.97 19.63 11.26
N HIS A 378 -18.86 19.51 9.94
CA HIS A 378 -19.89 19.96 8.99
C HIS A 378 -20.09 18.88 7.93
N ASP A 379 -21.34 18.58 7.63
CA ASP A 379 -21.70 17.66 6.56
C ASP A 379 -21.66 18.40 5.20
N PRO A 380 -20.65 18.21 4.35
CA PRO A 380 -20.58 18.91 3.07
C PRO A 380 -21.67 18.46 2.08
N ALA A 381 -22.27 17.27 2.28
CA ALA A 381 -23.41 16.82 1.48
C ALA A 381 -24.66 17.64 1.79
N ALA A 382 -24.83 18.06 3.05
CA ALA A 382 -25.91 18.98 3.44
C ALA A 382 -25.76 20.33 2.74
N GLY A 383 -24.53 20.83 2.61
CA GLY A 383 -24.25 22.06 1.86
C GLY A 383 -24.56 21.94 0.38
N ALA A 384 -24.21 20.83 -0.26
CA ALA A 384 -24.51 20.56 -1.67
C ALA A 384 -26.03 20.42 -1.90
N ALA A 385 -26.72 19.69 -1.03
CA ALA A 385 -28.19 19.54 -1.08
C ALA A 385 -28.91 20.89 -0.85
N ALA A 386 -28.42 21.70 0.11
CA ALA A 386 -28.94 23.04 0.34
C ALA A 386 -28.73 23.96 -0.88
N LEU A 387 -27.55 23.89 -1.52
CA LEU A 387 -27.27 24.64 -2.74
C LEU A 387 -28.17 24.19 -3.89
N GLU A 388 -28.37 22.87 -4.08
CA GLU A 388 -29.27 22.32 -5.10
C GLU A 388 -30.72 22.77 -4.84
N MET A 389 -31.18 22.77 -3.59
CA MET A 389 -32.50 23.25 -3.19
C MET A 389 -32.69 24.76 -3.45
N LEU A 390 -31.64 25.56 -3.22
CA LEU A 390 -31.65 27.00 -3.48
C LEU A 390 -31.59 27.34 -4.98
N THR A 391 -30.90 26.56 -5.77
CA THR A 391 -30.71 26.80 -7.20
C THR A 391 -31.76 26.15 -8.10
N SER A 392 -32.55 25.23 -7.56
CA SER A 392 -33.63 24.57 -8.27
C SER A 392 -34.93 25.40 -8.24
N PRO A 393 -35.73 25.40 -9.33
CA PRO A 393 -37.05 26.04 -9.32
C PRO A 393 -38.00 25.39 -8.30
N VAL A 394 -38.75 26.17 -7.55
CA VAL A 394 -39.71 25.68 -6.56
C VAL A 394 -41.13 26.15 -6.95
N ILE A 395 -42.14 25.30 -6.71
CA ILE A 395 -43.53 25.69 -6.81
C ILE A 395 -43.97 26.20 -5.42
N SER A 396 -44.37 27.48 -5.34
CA SER A 396 -44.83 28.07 -4.09
C SER A 396 -46.17 27.47 -3.63
N THR A 397 -46.52 27.69 -2.39
CA THR A 397 -47.85 27.33 -1.84
C THR A 397 -49.03 27.91 -2.60
N THR A 398 -48.78 28.98 -3.37
CA THR A 398 -49.79 29.66 -4.24
C THR A 398 -49.75 29.13 -5.68
N CYS A 399 -49.15 27.95 -5.93
CA CYS A 399 -48.98 27.32 -7.25
C CYS A 399 -48.20 28.16 -8.27
N THR A 400 -47.43 29.17 -7.82
CA THR A 400 -46.57 29.97 -8.70
C THR A 400 -45.19 29.37 -8.76
N ARG A 401 -44.66 29.18 -9.99
CA ARG A 401 -43.28 28.71 -10.21
C ARG A 401 -42.29 29.81 -9.89
N VAL A 402 -41.47 29.61 -8.87
CA VAL A 402 -40.37 30.52 -8.49
C VAL A 402 -39.07 29.95 -9.09
N PRO A 403 -38.33 30.73 -9.90
CA PRO A 403 -37.05 30.29 -10.43
C PRO A 403 -36.02 30.10 -9.31
N GLY A 404 -35.10 29.13 -9.49
CA GLY A 404 -33.99 28.94 -8.56
C GLY A 404 -33.09 30.18 -8.48
N MET A 405 -32.42 30.36 -7.36
CA MET A 405 -31.47 31.45 -7.14
C MET A 405 -30.21 31.25 -7.96
N ARG A 406 -29.74 32.28 -8.65
CA ARG A 406 -28.46 32.26 -9.34
C ARG A 406 -27.32 32.60 -8.37
N PHE A 407 -26.65 31.58 -7.82
CA PHE A 407 -25.61 31.77 -6.81
C PHE A 407 -24.50 32.76 -7.19
N PRO A 408 -24.06 32.87 -8.48
CA PRO A 408 -23.08 33.89 -8.88
C PRO A 408 -23.63 35.35 -8.90
N ASP A 409 -24.94 35.54 -8.76
CA ASP A 409 -25.53 36.87 -8.70
C ASP A 409 -25.15 37.57 -7.39
N PRO A 410 -24.51 38.77 -7.43
CA PRO A 410 -24.13 39.51 -6.22
C PRO A 410 -25.31 39.79 -5.26
N ARG A 411 -26.51 39.97 -5.80
CA ARG A 411 -27.72 40.17 -4.96
C ARG A 411 -28.08 38.91 -4.19
N VAL A 412 -27.95 37.74 -4.82
CA VAL A 412 -28.20 36.46 -4.11
C VAL A 412 -27.15 36.24 -3.05
N GLN A 413 -25.88 36.53 -3.34
CA GLN A 413 -24.82 36.42 -2.35
C GLN A 413 -25.02 37.38 -1.17
N ALA A 414 -25.38 38.64 -1.43
CA ALA A 414 -25.70 39.61 -0.39
C ALA A 414 -26.89 39.17 0.46
N LEU A 415 -27.95 38.63 -0.15
CA LEU A 415 -29.11 38.09 0.54
C LEU A 415 -28.72 36.92 1.46
N LEU A 416 -27.95 35.95 0.95
CA LEU A 416 -27.54 34.81 1.75
C LEU A 416 -26.62 35.21 2.90
N ALA A 417 -25.68 36.15 2.67
CA ALA A 417 -24.83 36.72 3.73
C ALA A 417 -25.62 37.43 4.82
N ALA A 418 -26.61 38.23 4.44
CA ALA A 418 -27.50 38.89 5.38
C ALA A 418 -28.37 37.91 6.19
N CYS A 419 -28.87 36.85 5.55
CA CYS A 419 -29.61 35.78 6.24
C CYS A 419 -28.69 35.03 7.22
N CYS A 420 -27.43 34.71 6.86
CA CYS A 420 -26.50 34.12 7.80
C CYS A 420 -26.19 34.99 9.01
N ALA A 421 -26.00 36.29 8.82
CA ALA A 421 -25.76 37.24 9.91
C ALA A 421 -26.96 37.35 10.87
N LEU A 422 -28.18 37.24 10.35
CA LEU A 422 -29.42 37.35 11.14
C LEU A 422 -29.85 36.01 11.77
N ALA A 423 -29.39 34.87 11.23
CA ALA A 423 -29.75 33.52 11.70
C ALA A 423 -29.34 33.26 13.17
N LEU A 424 -28.34 33.98 13.68
CA LEU A 424 -27.86 33.88 15.07
C LEU A 424 -28.69 34.70 16.09
N ARG A 425 -29.71 35.41 15.63
CA ARG A 425 -30.56 36.20 16.54
C ARG A 425 -31.62 35.33 17.22
N PRO A 426 -31.62 35.18 18.54
CA PRO A 426 -32.58 34.31 19.25
C PRO A 426 -34.05 34.68 19.04
N ALA A 427 -34.33 35.95 18.80
CA ALA A 427 -35.70 36.47 18.57
C ALA A 427 -36.13 36.41 17.09
N GLY A 428 -35.30 35.82 16.19
CA GLY A 428 -35.52 35.87 14.75
C GLY A 428 -35.25 37.25 14.16
N PHE A 429 -35.68 37.46 12.91
CA PHE A 429 -35.50 38.72 12.20
C PHE A 429 -36.71 39.05 11.32
N THR A 430 -36.84 40.32 11.03
CA THR A 430 -37.93 40.85 10.20
C THR A 430 -37.42 41.23 8.79
N SER A 431 -38.35 41.42 7.86
CA SER A 431 -38.00 41.93 6.52
C SER A 431 -37.36 43.33 6.55
N ARG A 432 -37.60 44.10 7.65
CA ARG A 432 -36.94 45.38 7.87
C ARG A 432 -35.48 45.24 8.24
N ASP A 433 -35.17 44.29 9.11
CA ASP A 433 -33.77 43.95 9.49
C ASP A 433 -32.98 43.50 8.27
N LEU A 434 -33.57 42.62 7.44
CA LEU A 434 -32.95 42.14 6.21
C LEU A 434 -32.67 43.27 5.23
N ARG A 435 -33.66 44.15 4.99
CA ARG A 435 -33.46 45.32 4.12
C ARG A 435 -32.37 46.25 4.62
N HIS A 436 -32.24 46.42 5.91
CA HIS A 436 -31.23 47.29 6.53
C HIS A 436 -29.79 46.75 6.27
N LEU A 437 -29.62 45.42 6.26
CA LEU A 437 -28.33 44.81 5.94
C LEU A 437 -28.04 44.72 4.43
N LEU A 438 -29.09 44.66 3.62
CA LEU A 438 -28.94 44.55 2.15
C LEU A 438 -28.68 45.89 1.47
N ALA A 439 -29.29 46.98 1.98
CA ALA A 439 -29.17 48.30 1.36
C ALA A 439 -27.73 48.78 1.14
N PRO A 440 -26.79 48.63 2.12
CA PRO A 440 -25.40 49.02 1.90
C PRO A 440 -24.61 48.11 0.93
N GLN A 441 -25.11 46.89 0.67
CA GLN A 441 -24.40 45.91 -0.17
C GLN A 441 -24.88 45.93 -1.62
N LEU A 442 -26.02 46.52 -1.90
CA LEU A 442 -26.62 46.57 -3.24
C LEU A 442 -26.53 47.96 -3.91
N GLY A 443 -25.97 48.93 -3.21
CA GLY A 443 -25.67 50.28 -3.69
C GLY A 443 -26.92 51.15 -3.81
#